data_d4438f5ab6403127f120c13608638561
#
_entry.id   d4438f5ab6403127f120c13608638561
#
_cell.length_a   1.000
_cell.length_b   1.000
_cell.length_c   1.000
_cell.angle_alpha   90.00
_cell.angle_beta   90.00
_cell.angle_gamma   90.00
#
_symmetry.space_group_name_H-M   'P 1'
#
loop_
_entity.id
_entity.type
_entity.pdbx_description
1 polymer ?
#
loop_
_entity_poly.entity_id
_entity_poly.type
_entity_poly.pdbx_seq_one_letter_code
_entity_poly.pdbx_strand_id
1 'polypeptide(L)'
;MVVSSNIPIQIKGGNPLQGRVRIQGSKNASLPVLAATLLIAGQCTLDNCPQIMDVVCMQKLLEHAGCQVKRTDHRMTVNAEHVREHRLPGEYVGRMRSSVILMGALLGRVGQVGIDYPGGCVIGERPIDLHLMALEKLGAQITTEGNYIYARTSGLRGARITFPIYSVGATQNALLAAVTARGTTILEHASREPEITALCEFLNAAGAQIEGIGTDTLIIDGVDALHEVEYRMISDRIVAGTYLFATMAAGGRIILEDAPVSHMESVLQVLEQMGASIITCTDRHTMLLQAPEEAKNLPLVETAVYPGFPTDLQSPLMAAACVARGRLILRERIFSGRFKIIEELCRMGARIIQTQDCAVIEGGRLLEGRNVIARELRGGAALLIAGLAADGITTVSDTIYIRRGYENITGDLRNLGAVIGEVTTISR
;
A
#
# COMPACT_ATOMS: atom_id res chain seq x y z
N MET A 1 -17.00 -14.27 1.90
CA MET A 1 -17.77 -13.00 1.77
C MET A 1 -17.10 -11.97 2.68
N VAL A 2 -16.36 -11.00 2.16
CA VAL A 2 -15.94 -9.84 2.95
C VAL A 2 -17.19 -8.98 3.14
N VAL A 3 -17.86 -9.15 4.29
CA VAL A 3 -19.02 -8.33 4.64
C VAL A 3 -18.54 -6.90 4.80
N SER A 4 -19.05 -6.00 3.98
CA SER A 4 -18.74 -4.55 4.00
C SER A 4 -19.40 -3.84 5.19
N SER A 5 -19.25 -4.38 6.40
CA SER A 5 -19.79 -3.73 7.58
C SER A 5 -18.83 -2.64 8.05
N ASN A 6 -19.30 -1.40 8.01
CA ASN A 6 -18.61 -0.25 8.59
C ASN A 6 -18.80 -0.25 10.12
N ILE A 7 -18.35 -1.35 10.78
CA ILE A 7 -18.53 -1.55 12.21
C ILE A 7 -17.45 -0.76 12.95
N PRO A 8 -17.82 0.11 13.91
CA PRO A 8 -16.84 0.81 14.73
C PRO A 8 -15.95 -0.15 15.53
N ILE A 9 -14.69 0.23 15.70
CA ILE A 9 -13.71 -0.50 16.50
C ILE A 9 -13.51 0.24 17.82
N GLN A 10 -13.62 -0.47 18.94
CA GLN A 10 -13.32 0.05 20.27
C GLN A 10 -11.99 -0.51 20.78
N ILE A 11 -11.19 0.37 21.38
CA ILE A 11 -9.91 0.06 21.98
C ILE A 11 -9.89 0.62 23.39
N LYS A 12 -9.55 -0.23 24.38
CA LYS A 12 -9.18 0.23 25.73
C LYS A 12 -7.65 0.28 25.79
N GLY A 13 -7.12 1.49 25.94
CA GLY A 13 -5.67 1.70 25.97
C GLY A 13 -5.01 1.27 27.27
N GLY A 14 -3.69 1.49 27.37
CA GLY A 14 -2.88 1.20 28.54
C GLY A 14 -2.43 -0.26 28.69
N ASN A 15 -2.56 -1.08 27.64
CA ASN A 15 -2.09 -2.46 27.64
C ASN A 15 -0.86 -2.60 26.72
N PRO A 16 0.32 -2.97 27.26
CA PRO A 16 1.50 -3.21 26.43
C PRO A 16 1.27 -4.37 25.44
N LEU A 17 1.79 -4.24 24.24
CA LEU A 17 1.70 -5.30 23.24
C LEU A 17 2.75 -6.37 23.48
N GLN A 18 2.35 -7.64 23.46
CA GLN A 18 3.24 -8.77 23.64
C GLN A 18 2.78 -9.97 22.82
N GLY A 19 3.69 -10.63 22.12
CA GLY A 19 3.36 -11.85 21.38
C GLY A 19 3.98 -11.90 20.01
N ARG A 20 3.32 -12.65 19.11
CA ARG A 20 3.75 -12.86 17.74
C ARG A 20 2.61 -12.50 16.78
N VAL A 21 2.97 -11.90 15.66
CA VAL A 21 2.05 -11.63 14.56
C VAL A 21 2.71 -11.94 13.23
N ARG A 22 1.97 -12.63 12.37
CA ARG A 22 2.41 -12.91 11.01
C ARG A 22 2.04 -11.75 10.08
N ILE A 23 2.98 -11.31 9.27
CA ILE A 23 2.76 -10.23 8.33
C ILE A 23 2.08 -10.75 7.07
N GLN A 24 0.93 -10.17 6.74
CA GLN A 24 0.17 -10.45 5.52
C GLN A 24 0.94 -10.11 4.25
N GLY A 25 0.48 -10.60 3.11
CA GLY A 25 1.00 -10.22 1.80
C GLY A 25 0.81 -8.73 1.50
N SER A 26 1.73 -8.18 0.70
CA SER A 26 1.75 -6.76 0.37
C SER A 26 0.58 -6.36 -0.52
N LYS A 27 -0.24 -5.42 -0.05
CA LYS A 27 -1.26 -4.75 -0.85
C LYS A 27 -0.67 -4.13 -2.11
N ASN A 28 0.39 -3.34 -1.94
CA ASN A 28 0.96 -2.52 -2.99
C ASN A 28 1.72 -3.36 -4.05
N ALA A 29 2.15 -4.59 -3.71
CA ALA A 29 2.68 -5.56 -4.66
C ALA A 29 1.57 -6.39 -5.33
N SER A 30 0.55 -6.79 -4.56
CA SER A 30 -0.52 -7.65 -5.09
C SER A 30 -1.33 -6.99 -6.20
N LEU A 31 -1.61 -5.69 -6.10
CA LEU A 31 -2.43 -5.01 -7.10
C LEU A 31 -1.77 -4.98 -8.50
N PRO A 32 -0.50 -4.57 -8.67
CA PRO A 32 0.15 -4.60 -9.98
C PRO A 32 0.44 -6.03 -10.47
N VAL A 33 0.74 -6.99 -9.60
CA VAL A 33 0.91 -8.40 -10.00
C VAL A 33 -0.42 -8.98 -10.49
N LEU A 34 -1.55 -8.69 -9.83
CA LEU A 34 -2.88 -9.06 -10.32
C LEU A 34 -3.18 -8.43 -11.69
N ALA A 35 -2.84 -7.16 -11.90
CA ALA A 35 -2.99 -6.54 -13.21
C ALA A 35 -2.09 -7.22 -14.27
N ALA A 36 -0.89 -7.63 -13.90
CA ALA A 36 0.05 -8.34 -14.78
C ALA A 36 -0.48 -9.70 -15.27
N THR A 37 -1.35 -10.37 -14.49
CA THR A 37 -1.95 -11.64 -14.93
C THR A 37 -2.76 -11.51 -16.22
N LEU A 38 -3.29 -10.32 -16.55
CA LEU A 38 -3.98 -10.04 -17.82
C LEU A 38 -3.08 -10.27 -19.05
N LEU A 39 -1.77 -10.12 -18.90
CA LEU A 39 -0.80 -10.29 -20.00
C LEU A 39 -0.53 -11.76 -20.34
N ILE A 40 -0.92 -12.68 -19.45
CA ILE A 40 -0.62 -14.11 -19.55
C ILE A 40 -1.85 -14.85 -20.06
N ALA A 41 -1.76 -15.44 -21.27
CA ALA A 41 -2.86 -16.23 -21.86
C ALA A 41 -2.90 -17.63 -21.23
N GLY A 42 -3.27 -17.72 -19.96
CA GLY A 42 -3.29 -18.97 -19.20
C GLY A 42 -3.54 -18.70 -17.72
N GLN A 43 -3.10 -19.64 -16.89
CA GLN A 43 -3.35 -19.63 -15.45
C GLN A 43 -2.14 -19.16 -14.65
N CYS A 44 -2.34 -18.16 -13.79
CA CYS A 44 -1.39 -17.76 -12.75
C CYS A 44 -1.88 -18.20 -11.37
N THR A 45 -0.98 -18.69 -10.54
CA THR A 45 -1.27 -18.99 -9.13
C THR A 45 -0.46 -18.06 -8.23
N LEU A 46 -1.16 -17.33 -7.36
CA LEU A 46 -0.59 -16.31 -6.50
C LEU A 46 -0.79 -16.71 -5.04
N ASP A 47 0.30 -17.00 -4.34
CA ASP A 47 0.29 -17.28 -2.89
C ASP A 47 0.55 -16.03 -2.07
N ASN A 48 0.14 -16.06 -0.80
CA ASN A 48 0.23 -14.94 0.14
C ASN A 48 -0.49 -13.68 -0.36
N CYS A 49 -1.58 -13.83 -1.11
CA CYS A 49 -2.40 -12.73 -1.60
C CYS A 49 -3.33 -12.22 -0.50
N PRO A 50 -3.24 -10.95 -0.07
CA PRO A 50 -3.97 -10.47 1.11
C PRO A 50 -5.49 -10.41 0.90
N GLN A 51 -6.25 -10.68 2.00
CA GLN A 51 -7.72 -10.67 1.98
C GLN A 51 -8.29 -9.28 2.29
N ILE A 52 -7.92 -8.29 1.52
CA ILE A 52 -8.28 -6.88 1.69
C ILE A 52 -9.24 -6.39 0.60
N MET A 53 -9.97 -5.33 0.90
CA MET A 53 -10.99 -4.80 -0.03
C MET A 53 -10.42 -4.35 -1.38
N ASP A 54 -9.21 -3.79 -1.42
CA ASP A 54 -8.59 -3.35 -2.67
C ASP A 54 -8.25 -4.56 -3.57
N VAL A 55 -7.85 -5.72 -3.01
CA VAL A 55 -7.65 -6.97 -3.77
C VAL A 55 -8.98 -7.53 -4.27
N VAL A 56 -10.05 -7.48 -3.45
CA VAL A 56 -11.40 -7.88 -3.91
C VAL A 56 -11.88 -6.97 -5.04
N CYS A 57 -11.61 -5.67 -4.97
CA CYS A 57 -11.95 -4.73 -6.03
C CYS A 57 -11.19 -5.06 -7.33
N MET A 58 -9.88 -5.34 -7.25
CA MET A 58 -9.07 -5.75 -8.39
C MET A 58 -9.59 -7.07 -8.99
N GLN A 59 -9.94 -8.06 -8.15
CA GLN A 59 -10.55 -9.30 -8.59
C GLN A 59 -11.81 -9.05 -9.43
N LYS A 60 -12.70 -8.14 -9.00
CA LYS A 60 -13.90 -7.79 -9.75
C LYS A 60 -13.60 -7.15 -11.11
N LEU A 61 -12.56 -6.33 -11.19
CA LEU A 61 -12.10 -5.76 -12.46
C LEU A 61 -11.53 -6.82 -13.40
N LEU A 62 -10.77 -7.79 -12.88
CA LEU A 62 -10.26 -8.93 -13.66
C LEU A 62 -11.40 -9.85 -14.14
N GLU A 63 -12.35 -10.19 -13.27
CA GLU A 63 -13.54 -10.98 -13.64
C GLU A 63 -14.35 -10.28 -14.76
N HIS A 64 -14.52 -8.95 -14.64
CA HIS A 64 -15.19 -8.15 -15.67
C HIS A 64 -14.43 -8.16 -17.01
N ALA A 65 -13.09 -8.09 -16.98
CA ALA A 65 -12.26 -8.19 -18.18
C ALA A 65 -12.32 -9.56 -18.87
N GLY A 66 -12.93 -10.57 -18.22
CA GLY A 66 -13.11 -11.92 -18.74
C GLY A 66 -12.24 -12.98 -18.09
N CYS A 67 -11.49 -12.64 -17.02
CA CYS A 67 -10.72 -13.62 -16.28
C CYS A 67 -11.60 -14.52 -15.40
N GLN A 68 -11.20 -15.78 -15.25
CA GLN A 68 -11.75 -16.66 -14.22
C GLN A 68 -10.86 -16.57 -12.98
N VAL A 69 -11.41 -16.10 -11.87
CA VAL A 69 -10.69 -15.94 -10.62
C VAL A 69 -11.24 -16.90 -9.56
N LYS A 70 -10.35 -17.70 -8.98
CA LYS A 70 -10.67 -18.58 -7.84
C LYS A 70 -9.79 -18.18 -6.66
N ARG A 71 -10.37 -18.19 -5.46
CA ARG A 71 -9.66 -17.85 -4.24
C ARG A 71 -9.92 -18.89 -3.16
N THR A 72 -8.86 -19.33 -2.52
CA THR A 72 -8.89 -20.18 -1.32
C THR A 72 -7.92 -19.57 -0.32
N ASP A 73 -8.43 -18.99 0.76
CA ASP A 73 -7.64 -18.27 1.76
C ASP A 73 -6.72 -17.21 1.12
N HIS A 74 -5.41 -17.37 1.26
CA HIS A 74 -4.39 -16.47 0.71
C HIS A 74 -3.84 -16.93 -0.66
N ARG A 75 -4.40 -17.99 -1.24
CA ARG A 75 -4.07 -18.45 -2.58
C ARG A 75 -5.13 -17.99 -3.58
N MET A 76 -4.70 -17.30 -4.62
CA MET A 76 -5.55 -16.83 -5.71
C MET A 76 -5.08 -17.39 -7.04
N THR A 77 -5.99 -17.98 -7.80
CA THR A 77 -5.73 -18.46 -9.16
C THR A 77 -6.49 -17.56 -10.14
N VAL A 78 -5.77 -17.01 -11.11
CA VAL A 78 -6.31 -16.16 -12.17
C VAL A 78 -6.03 -16.84 -13.51
N ASN A 79 -7.09 -17.19 -14.24
CA ASN A 79 -6.98 -17.63 -15.64
C ASN A 79 -7.45 -16.49 -16.53
N ALA A 80 -6.55 -15.95 -17.35
CA ALA A 80 -6.79 -14.83 -18.27
C ALA A 80 -6.73 -15.27 -19.76
N GLU A 81 -7.06 -16.52 -20.06
CA GLU A 81 -7.11 -17.04 -21.44
C GLU A 81 -8.08 -16.23 -22.31
N HIS A 82 -9.21 -15.81 -21.74
CA HIS A 82 -10.33 -15.22 -22.47
C HIS A 82 -10.59 -13.75 -22.13
N VAL A 83 -9.54 -12.94 -22.02
CA VAL A 83 -9.69 -11.47 -21.87
C VAL A 83 -10.35 -10.89 -23.12
N ARG A 84 -11.53 -10.26 -22.97
CA ARG A 84 -12.35 -9.71 -24.07
C ARG A 84 -12.82 -8.30 -23.82
N GLU A 85 -13.20 -8.00 -22.57
CA GLU A 85 -13.72 -6.70 -22.21
C GLU A 85 -12.58 -5.74 -21.86
N HIS A 86 -12.63 -4.57 -22.43
CA HIS A 86 -11.63 -3.53 -22.25
C HIS A 86 -12.19 -2.25 -21.63
N ARG A 87 -13.53 -2.18 -21.44
CA ARG A 87 -14.20 -1.06 -20.77
C ARG A 87 -14.43 -1.42 -19.32
N LEU A 88 -13.67 -0.80 -18.43
CA LEU A 88 -13.73 -1.12 -17.01
C LEU A 88 -14.90 -0.39 -16.32
N PRO A 89 -15.64 -1.07 -15.42
CA PRO A 89 -16.82 -0.48 -14.77
C PRO A 89 -16.42 0.60 -13.77
N GLY A 90 -16.97 1.82 -13.93
CA GLY A 90 -16.68 2.99 -13.11
C GLY A 90 -16.92 2.77 -11.61
N GLU A 91 -17.90 1.91 -11.27
CA GLU A 91 -18.16 1.54 -9.88
C GLU A 91 -16.92 1.01 -9.14
N TYR A 92 -16.11 0.16 -9.77
CA TYR A 92 -14.90 -0.39 -9.17
C TYR A 92 -13.69 0.50 -9.39
N VAL A 93 -13.59 1.14 -10.56
CA VAL A 93 -12.53 2.09 -10.89
C VAL A 93 -12.51 3.26 -9.91
N GLY A 94 -13.66 3.82 -9.57
CA GLY A 94 -13.79 4.93 -8.63
C GLY A 94 -13.44 4.58 -7.18
N ARG A 95 -13.40 3.30 -6.81
CA ARG A 95 -13.07 2.85 -5.44
C ARG A 95 -11.58 2.75 -5.18
N MET A 96 -10.76 2.61 -6.23
CA MET A 96 -9.34 2.27 -6.08
C MET A 96 -8.46 3.02 -7.09
N ARG A 97 -7.54 3.84 -6.59
CA ARG A 97 -6.59 4.58 -7.44
C ARG A 97 -5.76 3.69 -8.37
N SER A 98 -5.33 2.54 -7.86
CA SER A 98 -4.51 1.58 -8.61
C SER A 98 -5.23 0.92 -9.80
N SER A 99 -6.54 1.13 -9.98
CA SER A 99 -7.24 0.67 -11.19
C SER A 99 -6.63 1.24 -12.48
N VAL A 100 -5.97 2.40 -12.42
CA VAL A 100 -5.29 3.02 -13.57
C VAL A 100 -4.18 2.12 -14.16
N ILE A 101 -3.55 1.25 -13.37
CA ILE A 101 -2.48 0.37 -13.87
C ILE A 101 -2.99 -0.71 -14.84
N LEU A 102 -4.30 -0.99 -14.83
CA LEU A 102 -4.92 -1.88 -15.81
C LEU A 102 -4.85 -1.34 -17.25
N MET A 103 -4.61 -0.03 -17.42
CA MET A 103 -4.43 0.55 -18.76
C MET A 103 -3.24 -0.07 -19.48
N GLY A 104 -2.07 -0.17 -18.83
CA GLY A 104 -0.88 -0.78 -19.42
C GLY A 104 -1.08 -2.24 -19.76
N ALA A 105 -1.67 -3.01 -18.83
CA ALA A 105 -1.93 -4.42 -19.02
C ALA A 105 -2.92 -4.69 -20.16
N LEU A 106 -4.04 -3.96 -20.25
CA LEU A 106 -5.04 -4.13 -21.32
C LEU A 106 -4.52 -3.64 -22.67
N LEU A 107 -3.77 -2.54 -22.73
CA LEU A 107 -3.11 -2.11 -23.98
C LEU A 107 -2.12 -3.16 -24.47
N GLY A 108 -1.31 -3.75 -23.57
CA GLY A 108 -0.41 -4.84 -23.91
C GLY A 108 -1.12 -6.13 -24.36
N ARG A 109 -2.31 -6.42 -23.81
CA ARG A 109 -3.04 -7.68 -24.06
C ARG A 109 -4.00 -7.62 -25.23
N VAL A 110 -4.84 -6.57 -25.28
CA VAL A 110 -5.95 -6.45 -26.26
C VAL A 110 -5.88 -5.18 -27.10
N GLY A 111 -4.87 -4.34 -26.89
CA GLY A 111 -4.63 -3.13 -27.69
C GLY A 111 -5.59 -1.98 -27.43
N GLN A 112 -6.48 -2.08 -26.46
CA GLN A 112 -7.43 -1.01 -26.13
C GLN A 112 -7.91 -1.09 -24.67
N VAL A 113 -8.25 0.06 -24.09
CA VAL A 113 -8.81 0.19 -22.75
C VAL A 113 -9.67 1.44 -22.62
N GLY A 114 -10.79 1.32 -21.91
CA GLY A 114 -11.64 2.44 -21.50
C GLY A 114 -11.83 2.43 -20.00
N ILE A 115 -11.59 3.55 -19.34
CA ILE A 115 -11.61 3.66 -17.88
C ILE A 115 -12.12 5.04 -17.45
N ASP A 116 -12.96 5.10 -16.43
CA ASP A 116 -13.25 6.36 -15.74
C ASP A 116 -12.02 6.88 -15.00
N TYR A 117 -11.97 8.19 -14.72
CA TYR A 117 -10.87 8.75 -13.94
C TYR A 117 -10.77 8.05 -12.58
N PRO A 118 -9.62 7.45 -12.22
CA PRO A 118 -9.50 6.60 -11.04
C PRO A 118 -9.67 7.38 -9.74
N GLY A 119 -10.53 6.88 -8.85
CA GLY A 119 -10.87 7.47 -7.57
C GLY A 119 -10.11 6.88 -6.37
N GLY A 120 -10.77 6.85 -5.24
CA GLY A 120 -10.42 6.00 -4.08
C GLY A 120 -9.38 6.53 -3.10
N CYS A 121 -8.82 7.74 -3.23
CA CYS A 121 -7.89 8.26 -2.24
C CYS A 121 -8.02 9.78 -2.06
N VAL A 122 -8.08 10.22 -0.81
CA VAL A 122 -8.28 11.62 -0.40
C VAL A 122 -7.02 12.25 0.22
N ILE A 123 -5.82 11.76 -0.15
CA ILE A 123 -4.53 12.22 0.40
C ILE A 123 -3.88 13.36 -0.40
N GLY A 124 -4.63 14.06 -1.23
CA GLY A 124 -4.18 15.16 -2.10
C GLY A 124 -4.39 14.85 -3.59
N GLU A 125 -4.00 15.79 -4.44
CA GLU A 125 -4.05 15.62 -5.89
C GLU A 125 -3.09 14.51 -6.32
N ARG A 126 -3.57 13.64 -7.20
CA ARG A 126 -2.80 12.53 -7.77
C ARG A 126 -3.08 12.45 -9.27
N PRO A 127 -2.48 13.36 -10.05
CA PRO A 127 -2.66 13.35 -11.50
C PRO A 127 -2.20 12.01 -12.10
N ILE A 128 -2.70 11.67 -13.27
CA ILE A 128 -2.33 10.47 -14.03
C ILE A 128 -1.56 10.79 -15.29
N ASP A 129 -1.15 12.04 -15.44
CA ASP A 129 -0.40 12.58 -16.58
C ASP A 129 0.84 11.75 -16.91
N LEU A 130 1.62 11.33 -15.92
CA LEU A 130 2.79 10.48 -16.11
C LEU A 130 2.44 9.08 -16.62
N HIS A 131 1.27 8.53 -16.21
CA HIS A 131 0.78 7.27 -16.76
C HIS A 131 0.45 7.42 -18.24
N LEU A 132 -0.31 8.47 -18.59
CA LEU A 132 -0.72 8.74 -19.97
C LEU A 132 0.49 9.03 -20.85
N MET A 133 1.41 9.90 -20.41
CA MET A 133 2.66 10.21 -21.08
C MET A 133 3.48 8.96 -21.41
N ALA A 134 3.61 8.02 -20.46
CA ALA A 134 4.37 6.80 -20.67
C ALA A 134 3.69 5.89 -21.72
N LEU A 135 2.37 5.73 -21.67
CA LEU A 135 1.62 4.93 -22.64
C LEU A 135 1.63 5.56 -24.05
N GLU A 136 1.54 6.89 -24.16
CA GLU A 136 1.65 7.61 -25.42
C GLU A 136 3.03 7.42 -26.06
N LYS A 137 4.11 7.49 -25.26
CA LYS A 137 5.48 7.22 -25.74
C LYS A 137 5.64 5.78 -26.26
N LEU A 138 4.92 4.82 -25.69
CA LEU A 138 4.86 3.45 -26.18
C LEU A 138 3.95 3.28 -27.42
N GLY A 139 3.31 4.35 -27.90
CA GLY A 139 2.50 4.34 -29.12
C GLY A 139 0.99 4.17 -28.90
N ALA A 140 0.49 4.36 -27.71
CA ALA A 140 -0.95 4.43 -27.47
C ALA A 140 -1.52 5.78 -27.93
N GLN A 141 -2.70 5.75 -28.55
CA GLN A 141 -3.52 6.92 -28.84
C GLN A 141 -4.53 7.09 -27.72
N ILE A 142 -4.48 8.20 -26.99
CA ILE A 142 -5.32 8.46 -25.84
C ILE A 142 -6.28 9.60 -26.13
N THR A 143 -7.55 9.41 -25.80
CA THR A 143 -8.60 10.44 -25.83
C THR A 143 -9.27 10.54 -24.48
N THR A 144 -9.63 11.74 -24.05
CA THR A 144 -10.32 11.99 -22.78
C THR A 144 -11.61 12.76 -23.09
N GLU A 145 -12.75 12.20 -22.65
CA GLU A 145 -14.07 12.81 -22.78
C GLU A 145 -14.69 12.95 -21.37
N GLY A 146 -14.69 14.16 -20.83
CA GLY A 146 -15.12 14.42 -19.45
C GLY A 146 -14.27 13.64 -18.46
N ASN A 147 -14.87 12.70 -17.73
CA ASN A 147 -14.19 11.86 -16.75
C ASN A 147 -13.80 10.46 -17.29
N TYR A 148 -13.96 10.24 -18.59
CA TYR A 148 -13.67 8.96 -19.24
C TYR A 148 -12.42 9.04 -20.10
N ILE A 149 -11.55 8.08 -19.97
CA ILE A 149 -10.29 7.95 -20.69
C ILE A 149 -10.38 6.71 -21.57
N TYR A 150 -10.12 6.88 -22.86
CA TYR A 150 -10.02 5.79 -23.81
C TYR A 150 -8.65 5.79 -24.47
N ALA A 151 -7.99 4.63 -24.45
CA ALA A 151 -6.69 4.44 -25.08
C ALA A 151 -6.72 3.23 -26.02
N ARG A 152 -6.04 3.34 -27.17
CA ARG A 152 -5.90 2.26 -28.16
C ARG A 152 -4.54 2.26 -28.81
N THR A 153 -4.13 1.12 -29.33
CA THR A 153 -2.89 0.96 -30.10
C THR A 153 -3.08 -0.11 -31.18
N SER A 154 -2.34 0.03 -32.30
CA SER A 154 -2.19 -1.04 -33.30
C SER A 154 -0.98 -1.94 -33.00
N GLY A 155 -0.31 -1.76 -31.88
CA GLY A 155 0.86 -2.47 -31.41
C GLY A 155 1.80 -1.52 -30.69
N LEU A 156 2.08 -1.79 -29.42
CA LEU A 156 3.02 -1.01 -28.62
C LEU A 156 4.45 -1.17 -29.16
N ARG A 157 5.27 -0.14 -28.98
CA ARG A 157 6.68 -0.11 -29.43
C ARG A 157 7.57 0.36 -28.29
N GLY A 158 8.72 -0.27 -28.17
CA GLY A 158 9.74 0.13 -27.22
C GLY A 158 10.16 1.58 -27.38
N ALA A 159 10.40 2.27 -26.28
CA ALA A 159 10.74 3.67 -26.23
C ALA A 159 11.65 4.00 -25.02
N ARG A 160 12.39 5.11 -25.13
CA ARG A 160 13.04 5.69 -23.96
C ARG A 160 12.07 6.64 -23.24
N ILE A 161 11.81 6.36 -21.98
CA ILE A 161 10.87 7.10 -21.14
C ILE A 161 11.60 7.58 -19.89
N THR A 162 11.83 8.88 -19.78
CA THR A 162 12.41 9.51 -18.59
C THR A 162 11.29 10.16 -17.80
N PHE A 163 11.04 9.70 -16.58
CA PHE A 163 10.06 10.32 -15.70
C PHE A 163 10.64 11.60 -15.08
N PRO A 164 9.91 12.74 -15.06
CA PRO A 164 10.38 13.97 -14.43
C PRO A 164 10.48 13.86 -12.91
N ILE A 165 9.68 12.98 -12.31
CA ILE A 165 9.66 12.63 -10.89
C ILE A 165 9.45 11.14 -10.73
N TYR A 166 9.88 10.56 -9.61
CA TYR A 166 9.57 9.17 -9.28
C TYR A 166 8.06 8.97 -9.09
N SER A 167 7.48 8.05 -9.83
CA SER A 167 6.07 7.70 -9.75
C SER A 167 5.88 6.19 -9.78
N VAL A 168 5.54 5.59 -8.64
CA VAL A 168 5.31 4.15 -8.51
C VAL A 168 4.27 3.67 -9.51
N GLY A 169 3.12 4.32 -9.56
CA GLY A 169 2.03 3.91 -10.44
C GLY A 169 2.35 4.07 -11.93
N ALA A 170 3.03 5.15 -12.33
CA ALA A 170 3.44 5.34 -13.74
C ALA A 170 4.50 4.33 -14.15
N THR A 171 5.47 4.01 -13.27
CA THR A 171 6.45 2.94 -13.50
C THR A 171 5.76 1.58 -13.69
N GLN A 172 4.80 1.23 -12.83
CA GLN A 172 4.03 -0.01 -12.96
C GLN A 172 3.26 -0.07 -14.28
N ASN A 173 2.60 1.00 -14.64
CA ASN A 173 1.80 1.07 -15.87
C ASN A 173 2.68 0.97 -17.14
N ALA A 174 3.83 1.66 -17.15
CA ALA A 174 4.80 1.58 -18.22
C ALA A 174 5.40 0.17 -18.34
N LEU A 175 5.79 -0.48 -17.23
CA LEU A 175 6.27 -1.86 -17.20
C LEU A 175 5.26 -2.82 -17.82
N LEU A 176 3.99 -2.78 -17.39
CA LEU A 176 2.94 -3.66 -17.88
C LEU A 176 2.70 -3.51 -19.38
N ALA A 177 2.84 -2.30 -19.92
CA ALA A 177 2.73 -2.05 -21.35
C ALA A 177 4.00 -2.45 -22.13
N ALA A 178 5.18 -2.23 -21.53
CA ALA A 178 6.47 -2.42 -22.20
C ALA A 178 6.82 -3.89 -22.43
N VAL A 179 6.42 -4.81 -21.53
CA VAL A 179 6.80 -6.24 -21.61
C VAL A 179 6.29 -6.94 -22.86
N THR A 180 5.27 -6.39 -23.53
CA THR A 180 4.74 -6.90 -24.82
C THR A 180 4.95 -5.92 -25.97
N ALA A 181 5.65 -4.80 -25.75
CA ALA A 181 5.94 -3.81 -26.79
C ALA A 181 7.06 -4.33 -27.72
N ARG A 182 6.97 -4.04 -29.01
CA ARG A 182 8.00 -4.46 -29.97
C ARG A 182 9.29 -3.64 -29.79
N GLY A 183 10.40 -4.33 -29.55
CA GLY A 183 11.72 -3.72 -29.32
C GLY A 183 11.98 -3.41 -27.85
N THR A 184 12.99 -2.61 -27.56
CA THR A 184 13.49 -2.33 -26.21
C THR A 184 12.87 -1.06 -25.65
N THR A 185 12.39 -1.10 -24.41
CA THR A 185 11.97 0.06 -23.61
C THR A 185 13.00 0.34 -22.54
N ILE A 186 13.38 1.61 -22.35
CA ILE A 186 14.24 2.07 -21.27
C ILE A 186 13.44 3.05 -20.42
N LEU A 187 13.20 2.69 -19.16
CA LEU A 187 12.56 3.55 -18.16
C LEU A 187 13.65 4.17 -17.29
N GLU A 188 13.80 5.49 -17.33
CA GLU A 188 14.70 6.26 -16.49
C GLU A 188 13.93 7.01 -15.41
N HIS A 189 14.52 7.21 -14.23
CA HIS A 189 13.87 7.67 -13.01
C HIS A 189 12.66 6.80 -12.64
N ALA A 190 12.78 5.50 -12.89
CA ALA A 190 11.80 4.50 -12.46
C ALA A 190 11.81 4.39 -10.93
N SER A 191 10.65 4.19 -10.34
CA SER A 191 10.51 3.96 -8.91
C SER A 191 11.17 2.64 -8.49
N ARG A 192 11.82 2.62 -7.31
CA ARG A 192 12.62 1.49 -6.82
C ARG A 192 11.97 0.77 -5.64
N GLU A 193 10.74 1.07 -5.32
CA GLU A 193 10.01 0.44 -4.25
C GLU A 193 10.03 -1.09 -4.39
N PRO A 194 10.11 -1.85 -3.28
CA PRO A 194 10.10 -3.32 -3.31
C PRO A 194 8.92 -3.91 -4.11
N GLU A 195 7.83 -3.18 -4.18
CA GLU A 195 6.64 -3.55 -4.96
C GLU A 195 6.85 -3.47 -6.48
N ILE A 196 7.80 -2.62 -6.93
CA ILE A 196 8.26 -2.60 -8.35
C ILE A 196 9.16 -3.81 -8.62
N THR A 197 10.12 -4.07 -7.71
CA THR A 197 10.97 -5.26 -7.78
C THR A 197 10.12 -6.54 -7.87
N ALA A 198 9.12 -6.69 -6.99
CA ALA A 198 8.21 -7.84 -6.99
C ALA A 198 7.42 -7.97 -8.30
N LEU A 199 6.99 -6.86 -8.91
CA LEU A 199 6.34 -6.88 -10.22
C LEU A 199 7.30 -7.35 -11.33
N CYS A 200 8.54 -6.84 -11.34
CA CYS A 200 9.55 -7.26 -12.31
C CYS A 200 9.91 -8.73 -12.15
N GLU A 201 10.07 -9.22 -10.91
CA GLU A 201 10.35 -10.63 -10.62
C GLU A 201 9.20 -11.55 -11.08
N PHE A 202 7.95 -11.17 -10.82
CA PHE A 202 6.77 -11.88 -11.31
C PHE A 202 6.76 -11.95 -12.84
N LEU A 203 6.99 -10.82 -13.51
CA LEU A 203 7.00 -10.76 -14.99
C LEU A 203 8.15 -11.57 -15.58
N ASN A 204 9.36 -11.49 -15.00
CA ASN A 204 10.50 -12.31 -15.45
C ASN A 204 10.27 -13.80 -15.20
N ALA A 205 9.64 -14.18 -14.07
CA ALA A 205 9.23 -15.54 -13.82
C ALA A 205 8.19 -16.05 -14.85
N ALA A 206 7.40 -15.14 -15.44
CA ALA A 206 6.47 -15.43 -16.52
C ALA A 206 7.10 -15.32 -17.93
N GLY A 207 8.43 -15.09 -18.04
CA GLY A 207 9.17 -15.09 -19.30
C GLY A 207 9.43 -13.69 -19.89
N ALA A 208 9.15 -12.60 -19.18
CA ALA A 208 9.59 -11.28 -19.57
C ALA A 208 11.12 -11.14 -19.49
N GLN A 209 11.67 -10.12 -20.14
CA GLN A 209 13.09 -9.81 -20.15
C GLN A 209 13.29 -8.40 -19.59
N ILE A 210 13.43 -8.31 -18.26
CA ILE A 210 13.58 -7.04 -17.53
C ILE A 210 14.91 -7.06 -16.80
N GLU A 211 15.77 -6.08 -17.08
CA GLU A 211 17.05 -5.83 -16.43
C GLU A 211 17.02 -4.54 -15.61
N GLY A 212 18.01 -4.33 -14.74
CA GLY A 212 18.12 -3.13 -13.89
C GLY A 212 17.16 -3.14 -12.69
N ILE A 213 16.61 -4.30 -12.31
CA ILE A 213 15.66 -4.43 -11.20
C ILE A 213 16.29 -3.90 -9.91
N GLY A 214 15.53 -3.08 -9.16
CA GLY A 214 16.02 -2.42 -7.94
C GLY A 214 16.82 -1.14 -8.16
N THR A 215 17.11 -0.78 -9.43
CA THR A 215 17.72 0.51 -9.80
C THR A 215 16.67 1.50 -10.29
N ASP A 216 17.08 2.72 -10.59
CA ASP A 216 16.20 3.76 -11.16
C ASP A 216 16.15 3.72 -12.70
N THR A 217 16.79 2.71 -13.31
CA THR A 217 16.78 2.50 -14.76
C THR A 217 16.43 1.05 -15.04
N LEU A 218 15.29 0.84 -15.71
CA LEU A 218 14.84 -0.48 -16.13
C LEU A 218 14.95 -0.60 -17.65
N ILE A 219 15.47 -1.73 -18.10
CA ILE A 219 15.57 -2.07 -19.53
C ILE A 219 14.64 -3.28 -19.75
N ILE A 220 13.69 -3.12 -20.66
CA ILE A 220 12.67 -4.12 -20.93
C ILE A 220 12.73 -4.47 -22.42
N ASP A 221 13.12 -5.68 -22.73
CA ASP A 221 12.97 -6.23 -24.07
C ASP A 221 11.61 -6.91 -24.23
N GLY A 222 10.82 -6.40 -25.14
CA GLY A 222 9.46 -6.89 -25.33
C GLY A 222 9.44 -8.30 -25.89
N VAL A 223 8.52 -9.12 -25.37
CA VAL A 223 8.33 -10.53 -25.74
C VAL A 223 6.98 -10.74 -26.44
N ASP A 224 6.91 -11.74 -27.32
CA ASP A 224 5.67 -12.07 -28.05
C ASP A 224 4.59 -12.67 -27.14
N ALA A 225 4.98 -13.38 -26.07
CA ALA A 225 4.06 -14.01 -25.13
C ALA A 225 4.72 -14.21 -23.76
N LEU A 226 3.90 -14.15 -22.72
CA LEU A 226 4.23 -14.58 -21.38
C LEU A 226 3.57 -15.92 -21.08
N HIS A 227 4.14 -16.70 -20.16
CA HIS A 227 3.67 -18.04 -19.80
C HIS A 227 3.15 -18.10 -18.36
N GLU A 228 2.41 -19.15 -18.06
CA GLU A 228 1.86 -19.45 -16.74
C GLU A 228 2.95 -19.47 -15.65
N VAL A 229 2.59 -18.99 -14.45
CA VAL A 229 3.53 -18.86 -13.34
C VAL A 229 2.84 -19.07 -11.99
N GLU A 230 3.58 -19.67 -11.06
CA GLU A 230 3.28 -19.62 -9.62
C GLU A 230 4.20 -18.62 -8.94
N TYR A 231 3.61 -17.71 -8.17
CA TYR A 231 4.36 -16.63 -7.51
C TYR A 231 3.85 -16.42 -6.09
N ARG A 232 4.77 -16.20 -5.14
CA ARG A 232 4.45 -15.84 -3.77
C ARG A 232 4.63 -14.34 -3.58
N MET A 233 3.56 -13.64 -3.17
CA MET A 233 3.61 -12.21 -2.86
C MET A 233 4.57 -11.94 -1.69
N ILE A 234 5.33 -10.87 -1.81
CA ILE A 234 6.15 -10.35 -0.71
C ILE A 234 5.26 -9.89 0.45
N SER A 235 5.80 -9.92 1.66
CA SER A 235 5.08 -9.44 2.85
C SER A 235 4.98 -7.92 2.87
N ASP A 236 3.91 -7.39 3.51
CA ASP A 236 3.59 -5.96 3.53
C ASP A 236 4.45 -5.19 4.54
N ARG A 237 5.44 -4.42 4.05
CA ARG A 237 6.31 -3.59 4.88
C ARG A 237 5.58 -2.46 5.62
N ILE A 238 4.44 -2.01 5.09
CA ILE A 238 3.65 -0.95 5.72
C ILE A 238 2.82 -1.52 6.88
N VAL A 239 2.25 -2.71 6.71
CA VAL A 239 1.58 -3.43 7.81
C VAL A 239 2.59 -3.78 8.92
N ALA A 240 3.77 -4.28 8.56
CA ALA A 240 4.85 -4.53 9.52
C ALA A 240 5.21 -3.26 10.30
N GLY A 241 5.49 -2.14 9.61
CA GLY A 241 5.78 -0.85 10.23
C GLY A 241 4.65 -0.33 11.12
N THR A 242 3.39 -0.57 10.74
CA THR A 242 2.23 -0.20 11.55
C THR A 242 2.24 -0.91 12.92
N TYR A 243 2.52 -2.22 12.96
CA TYR A 243 2.61 -2.96 14.23
C TYR A 243 3.84 -2.55 15.06
N LEU A 244 4.96 -2.23 14.41
CA LEU A 244 6.13 -1.70 15.10
C LEU A 244 5.82 -0.35 15.77
N PHE A 245 5.19 0.60 15.06
CA PHE A 245 4.77 1.88 15.66
C PHE A 245 3.66 1.70 16.72
N ALA A 246 2.77 0.72 16.56
CA ALA A 246 1.79 0.38 17.59
C ALA A 246 2.48 -0.06 18.90
N THR A 247 3.54 -0.87 18.79
CA THR A 247 4.33 -1.32 19.93
C THR A 247 5.12 -0.16 20.57
N MET A 248 5.66 0.75 19.76
CA MET A 248 6.31 1.97 20.28
C MET A 248 5.34 2.86 21.08
N ALA A 249 4.08 2.94 20.65
CA ALA A 249 3.07 3.76 21.32
C ALA A 249 2.50 3.12 22.58
N ALA A 250 2.23 1.82 22.54
CA ALA A 250 1.61 1.08 23.65
C ALA A 250 2.61 0.52 24.65
N GLY A 251 3.91 0.47 24.29
CA GLY A 251 4.93 -0.28 25.01
C GLY A 251 4.88 -1.77 24.72
N GLY A 252 5.86 -2.52 25.24
CA GLY A 252 5.90 -3.97 25.17
C GLY A 252 6.92 -4.54 24.20
N ARG A 253 6.69 -5.79 23.76
CA ARG A 253 7.62 -6.56 22.95
C ARG A 253 6.87 -7.48 21.99
N ILE A 254 7.15 -7.37 20.70
CA ILE A 254 6.50 -8.21 19.68
C ILE A 254 7.52 -8.90 18.79
N ILE A 255 7.09 -10.02 18.20
CA ILE A 255 7.82 -10.72 17.13
C ILE A 255 6.97 -10.68 15.88
N LEU A 256 7.52 -10.15 14.81
CA LEU A 256 6.93 -10.24 13.47
C LEU A 256 7.44 -11.50 12.77
N GLU A 257 6.54 -12.34 12.28
CA GLU A 257 6.82 -13.50 11.43
C GLU A 257 6.51 -13.14 9.97
N ASP A 258 7.21 -13.74 9.02
CA ASP A 258 7.21 -13.34 7.61
C ASP A 258 7.55 -11.83 7.43
N ALA A 259 8.43 -11.29 8.27
CA ALA A 259 8.79 -9.88 8.26
C ALA A 259 9.65 -9.52 7.04
N PRO A 260 9.34 -8.46 6.28
CA PRO A 260 10.11 -8.02 5.12
C PRO A 260 11.34 -7.18 5.53
N VAL A 261 12.26 -7.76 6.30
CA VAL A 261 13.39 -7.09 6.96
C VAL A 261 14.20 -6.22 5.99
N SER A 262 14.56 -6.77 4.82
CA SER A 262 15.38 -6.10 3.81
C SER A 262 14.70 -4.87 3.17
N HIS A 263 13.41 -4.70 3.37
CA HIS A 263 12.63 -3.61 2.78
C HIS A 263 12.28 -2.48 3.76
N MET A 264 12.84 -2.52 4.98
CA MET A 264 12.41 -1.65 6.08
C MET A 264 13.52 -0.81 6.71
N GLU A 265 14.70 -0.73 6.08
CA GLU A 265 15.88 -0.10 6.68
C GLU A 265 15.61 1.30 7.27
N SER A 266 15.03 2.21 6.49
CA SER A 266 14.72 3.57 6.96
C SER A 266 13.72 3.62 8.12
N VAL A 267 12.79 2.66 8.17
CA VAL A 267 11.81 2.54 9.25
C VAL A 267 12.47 2.04 10.53
N LEU A 268 13.34 1.01 10.40
CA LEU A 268 14.07 0.45 11.53
C LEU A 268 15.03 1.49 12.13
N GLN A 269 15.72 2.27 11.31
CA GLN A 269 16.58 3.38 11.76
C GLN A 269 15.80 4.41 12.58
N VAL A 270 14.58 4.79 12.15
CA VAL A 270 13.72 5.70 12.91
C VAL A 270 13.33 5.10 14.26
N LEU A 271 12.91 3.82 14.29
CA LEU A 271 12.51 3.13 15.52
C LEU A 271 13.67 2.97 16.51
N GLU A 272 14.87 2.63 16.03
CA GLU A 272 16.09 2.53 16.85
C GLU A 272 16.47 3.90 17.45
N GLN A 273 16.39 4.97 16.64
CA GLN A 273 16.63 6.33 17.14
C GLN A 273 15.56 6.79 18.14
N MET A 274 14.33 6.26 18.06
CA MET A 274 13.31 6.46 19.08
C MET A 274 13.57 5.65 20.36
N GLY A 275 14.58 4.77 20.37
CA GLY A 275 15.02 3.97 21.51
C GLY A 275 14.57 2.51 21.48
N ALA A 276 14.00 2.01 20.39
CA ALA A 276 13.65 0.60 20.27
C ALA A 276 14.91 -0.29 20.24
N SER A 277 14.82 -1.47 20.86
CA SER A 277 15.76 -2.56 20.63
C SER A 277 15.19 -3.49 19.56
N ILE A 278 15.92 -3.67 18.47
CA ILE A 278 15.47 -4.47 17.32
C ILE A 278 16.47 -5.59 17.06
N ILE A 279 15.95 -6.81 16.89
CA ILE A 279 16.72 -7.99 16.47
C ILE A 279 16.06 -8.55 15.21
N THR A 280 16.82 -8.64 14.13
CA THR A 280 16.35 -9.19 12.86
C THR A 280 17.01 -10.51 12.54
N CYS A 281 16.28 -11.43 11.93
CA CYS A 281 16.78 -12.67 11.38
C CYS A 281 16.28 -12.81 9.94
N THR A 282 17.10 -12.40 8.98
CA THR A 282 16.72 -12.35 7.57
C THR A 282 16.41 -13.75 7.01
N ASP A 283 17.21 -14.76 7.37
CA ASP A 283 17.03 -16.14 6.90
C ASP A 283 15.69 -16.76 7.35
N ARG A 284 15.18 -16.32 8.51
CA ARG A 284 13.89 -16.78 9.06
C ARG A 284 12.75 -15.81 8.80
N HIS A 285 13.01 -14.71 8.10
CA HIS A 285 12.04 -13.63 7.90
C HIS A 285 11.35 -13.21 9.21
N THR A 286 12.11 -13.08 10.29
CA THR A 286 11.58 -12.70 11.61
C THR A 286 12.24 -11.44 12.13
N MET A 287 11.47 -10.66 12.87
CA MET A 287 11.93 -9.45 13.52
C MET A 287 11.34 -9.35 14.91
N LEU A 288 12.17 -9.08 15.91
CA LEU A 288 11.74 -8.75 17.25
C LEU A 288 11.94 -7.26 17.50
N LEU A 289 10.93 -6.60 18.03
CA LEU A 289 11.03 -5.25 18.56
C LEU A 289 10.65 -5.25 20.05
N GLN A 290 11.51 -4.64 20.85
CA GLN A 290 11.26 -4.27 22.24
C GLN A 290 11.16 -2.75 22.33
N ALA A 291 10.02 -2.22 22.71
CA ALA A 291 9.86 -0.79 22.98
C ALA A 291 10.67 -0.38 24.23
N PRO A 292 11.25 0.83 24.25
CA PRO A 292 11.88 1.35 25.46
C PRO A 292 10.83 1.68 26.53
N GLU A 293 11.24 1.89 27.78
CA GLU A 293 10.36 2.38 28.85
C GLU A 293 9.81 3.77 28.51
N GLU A 294 10.61 4.62 27.91
CA GLU A 294 10.23 5.94 27.41
C GLU A 294 10.78 6.16 26.00
N ALA A 295 9.90 6.11 24.99
CA ALA A 295 10.27 6.43 23.64
C ALA A 295 10.59 7.93 23.46
N LYS A 296 11.54 8.26 22.59
CA LYS A 296 11.97 9.64 22.34
C LYS A 296 11.70 10.03 20.88
N ASN A 297 11.23 11.22 20.67
CA ASN A 297 11.07 11.78 19.35
C ASN A 297 12.42 12.19 18.73
N LEU A 298 12.53 12.04 17.42
CA LEU A 298 13.62 12.60 16.64
C LEU A 298 13.35 14.08 16.35
N PRO A 299 14.39 14.90 16.11
CA PRO A 299 14.19 16.32 15.72
C PRO A 299 13.43 16.46 14.40
N LEU A 300 13.70 15.59 13.44
CA LEU A 300 13.12 15.63 12.08
C LEU A 300 12.99 14.23 11.50
N VAL A 301 11.85 13.95 10.87
CA VAL A 301 11.68 12.83 9.94
C VAL A 301 11.03 13.39 8.67
N GLU A 302 11.55 13.02 7.50
CA GLU A 302 11.00 13.40 6.20
C GLU A 302 10.58 12.16 5.44
N THR A 303 9.38 12.19 4.85
CA THR A 303 8.98 11.14 3.92
C THR A 303 9.71 11.31 2.60
N ALA A 304 10.11 10.20 1.99
CA ALA A 304 10.81 10.21 0.71
C ALA A 304 10.49 8.94 -0.10
N VAL A 305 10.84 8.97 -1.39
CA VAL A 305 10.83 7.78 -2.23
C VAL A 305 11.80 6.73 -1.69
N TYR A 306 11.50 5.46 -1.94
CA TYR A 306 12.35 4.36 -1.47
C TYR A 306 13.82 4.52 -1.95
N PRO A 307 14.83 4.30 -1.06
CA PRO A 307 14.73 3.67 0.26
C PRO A 307 14.46 4.62 1.44
N GLY A 308 14.01 5.86 1.21
CA GLY A 308 13.67 6.80 2.28
C GLY A 308 12.46 6.37 3.11
N PHE A 309 12.11 7.17 4.13
CA PHE A 309 11.00 6.86 5.02
C PHE A 309 9.66 6.90 4.26
N PRO A 310 8.88 5.80 4.27
CA PRO A 310 7.70 5.68 3.42
C PRO A 310 6.55 6.59 3.90
N THR A 311 5.97 7.34 2.97
CA THR A 311 4.80 8.20 3.24
C THR A 311 3.61 7.42 3.82
N ASP A 312 3.46 6.12 3.52
CA ASP A 312 2.41 5.27 4.07
C ASP A 312 2.57 4.97 5.58
N LEU A 313 3.74 5.23 6.16
CA LEU A 313 3.99 5.14 7.61
C LEU A 313 4.03 6.49 8.31
N GLN A 314 3.79 7.58 7.60
CA GLN A 314 3.73 8.94 8.14
C GLN A 314 2.70 9.06 9.29
N SER A 315 1.47 8.62 9.06
CA SER A 315 0.39 8.67 10.08
C SER A 315 0.64 7.71 11.27
N PRO A 316 1.07 6.45 11.08
CA PRO A 316 1.52 5.58 12.17
C PRO A 316 2.62 6.17 13.05
N LEU A 317 3.66 6.75 12.44
CA LEU A 317 4.73 7.46 13.18
C LEU A 317 4.15 8.66 13.95
N MET A 318 3.26 9.45 13.33
CA MET A 318 2.65 10.61 13.98
C MET A 318 1.91 10.21 15.26
N ALA A 319 1.15 9.11 15.23
CA ALA A 319 0.43 8.59 16.41
C ALA A 319 1.41 8.17 17.52
N ALA A 320 2.48 7.44 17.19
CA ALA A 320 3.51 7.07 18.14
C ALA A 320 4.27 8.28 18.70
N ALA A 321 4.53 9.28 17.86
CA ALA A 321 5.23 10.51 18.25
C ALA A 321 4.44 11.37 19.25
N CYS A 322 3.10 11.29 19.28
CA CYS A 322 2.29 12.02 20.24
C CYS A 322 2.59 11.61 21.69
N VAL A 323 2.93 10.34 21.92
CA VAL A 323 3.23 9.82 23.27
C VAL A 323 4.72 9.74 23.56
N ALA A 324 5.58 9.67 22.55
CA ALA A 324 7.04 9.69 22.71
C ALA A 324 7.52 11.05 23.23
N ARG A 325 8.52 11.07 24.13
CA ARG A 325 9.04 12.30 24.74
C ARG A 325 9.76 13.19 23.73
N GLY A 326 9.55 14.49 23.82
CA GLY A 326 10.22 15.50 23.02
C GLY A 326 9.38 15.95 21.82
N ARG A 327 10.01 16.66 20.91
CA ARG A 327 9.37 17.29 19.75
C ARG A 327 9.83 16.62 18.46
N LEU A 328 8.88 16.32 17.55
CA LEU A 328 9.15 15.84 16.20
C LEU A 328 8.67 16.88 15.18
N ILE A 329 9.49 17.21 14.21
CA ILE A 329 9.07 17.84 12.95
C ILE A 329 8.91 16.69 11.92
N LEU A 330 7.69 16.47 11.50
CA LEU A 330 7.38 15.46 10.48
C LEU A 330 7.05 16.17 9.17
N ARG A 331 7.93 16.00 8.16
CA ARG A 331 7.78 16.63 6.85
C ARG A 331 7.30 15.64 5.81
N GLU A 332 6.20 15.97 5.13
CA GLU A 332 5.62 15.14 4.07
C GLU A 332 6.02 15.69 2.70
N ARG A 333 6.83 14.92 1.95
CA ARG A 333 7.38 15.33 0.65
C ARG A 333 6.65 14.73 -0.55
N ILE A 334 5.75 13.74 -0.30
CA ILE A 334 5.15 12.94 -1.37
C ILE A 334 3.70 13.38 -1.64
N PHE A 335 2.89 13.58 -0.60
CA PHE A 335 1.46 13.90 -0.75
C PHE A 335 1.02 15.07 0.12
N SER A 336 0.50 16.11 -0.49
CA SER A 336 0.08 17.35 0.18
C SER A 336 -1.09 17.18 1.17
N GLY A 337 -1.91 16.15 1.03
CA GLY A 337 -3.13 15.94 1.82
C GLY A 337 -3.05 14.86 2.91
N ARG A 338 -1.84 14.47 3.36
CA ARG A 338 -1.64 13.38 4.33
C ARG A 338 -1.88 13.75 5.80
N PHE A 339 -2.09 15.01 6.11
CA PHE A 339 -2.23 15.49 7.50
C PHE A 339 -3.67 15.48 8.04
N LYS A 340 -4.62 14.88 7.34
CA LYS A 340 -6.04 14.81 7.72
C LYS A 340 -6.31 14.18 9.09
N ILE A 341 -5.41 13.32 9.56
CA ILE A 341 -5.51 12.68 10.87
C ILE A 341 -5.29 13.63 12.04
N ILE A 342 -4.63 14.78 11.83
CA ILE A 342 -4.24 15.72 12.90
C ILE A 342 -5.47 16.16 13.71
N GLU A 343 -6.57 16.48 13.05
CA GLU A 343 -7.80 16.90 13.73
C GLU A 343 -8.27 15.85 14.76
N GLU A 344 -8.25 14.57 14.36
CA GLU A 344 -8.70 13.48 15.22
C GLU A 344 -7.70 13.21 16.37
N LEU A 345 -6.39 13.28 16.11
CA LEU A 345 -5.37 13.18 17.17
C LEU A 345 -5.46 14.34 18.17
N CYS A 346 -5.71 15.57 17.69
CA CYS A 346 -5.92 16.72 18.57
C CYS A 346 -7.17 16.57 19.46
N ARG A 347 -8.25 15.95 18.95
CA ARG A 347 -9.42 15.58 19.77
C ARG A 347 -9.08 14.62 20.90
N MET A 348 -8.08 13.74 20.69
CA MET A 348 -7.55 12.84 21.71
C MET A 348 -6.54 13.51 22.66
N GLY A 349 -6.30 14.82 22.53
CA GLY A 349 -5.40 15.59 23.41
C GLY A 349 -3.97 15.77 22.87
N ALA A 350 -3.67 15.33 21.65
CA ALA A 350 -2.37 15.58 21.02
C ALA A 350 -2.16 17.08 20.75
N ARG A 351 -0.92 17.54 20.84
CA ARG A 351 -0.49 18.88 20.45
C ARG A 351 0.29 18.83 19.15
N ILE A 352 -0.37 19.18 18.06
CA ILE A 352 0.19 19.15 16.72
C ILE A 352 -0.10 20.49 16.05
N ILE A 353 0.94 21.11 15.52
CA ILE A 353 0.83 22.35 14.71
C ILE A 353 1.16 21.95 13.28
N GLN A 354 0.20 22.06 12.38
CA GLN A 354 0.39 21.84 10.97
C GLN A 354 0.79 23.11 10.25
N THR A 355 1.82 23.01 9.42
CA THR A 355 2.15 24.00 8.39
C THR A 355 1.87 23.37 7.00
N GLN A 356 2.28 24.01 5.91
CA GLN A 356 1.94 23.56 4.55
C GLN A 356 2.39 22.10 4.27
N ASP A 357 3.65 21.76 4.56
CA ASP A 357 4.27 20.46 4.29
C ASP A 357 4.80 19.74 5.54
N CYS A 358 4.59 20.33 6.72
CA CYS A 358 5.10 19.82 7.99
C CYS A 358 4.01 19.73 9.05
N ALA A 359 4.19 18.78 9.98
CA ALA A 359 3.52 18.74 11.26
C ALA A 359 4.57 18.80 12.37
N VAL A 360 4.40 19.71 13.30
CA VAL A 360 5.21 19.82 14.52
C VAL A 360 4.44 19.16 15.64
N ILE A 361 4.95 18.05 16.16
CA ILE A 361 4.31 17.22 17.19
C ILE A 361 5.04 17.47 18.50
N GLU A 362 4.32 17.94 19.52
CA GLU A 362 4.81 18.02 20.90
C GLU A 362 4.39 16.75 21.63
N GLY A 363 5.31 15.80 21.74
CA GLY A 363 5.07 14.50 22.34
C GLY A 363 5.11 14.49 23.88
N GLY A 364 5.10 13.29 24.47
CA GLY A 364 5.05 13.09 25.92
C GLY A 364 3.68 13.42 26.51
N ARG A 365 2.63 13.32 25.72
CA ARG A 365 1.26 13.61 26.15
C ARG A 365 0.50 12.34 26.47
N LEU A 366 -0.27 12.39 27.54
CA LEU A 366 -1.30 11.39 27.80
C LEU A 366 -2.46 11.69 26.81
N LEU A 367 -2.71 10.76 25.89
CA LEU A 367 -3.88 10.82 25.03
C LEU A 367 -5.11 10.33 25.82
N GLU A 368 -6.28 10.85 25.46
CA GLU A 368 -7.56 10.47 26.04
C GLU A 368 -8.40 9.68 25.05
N GLY A 369 -9.06 8.62 25.51
CA GLY A 369 -10.01 7.86 24.72
C GLY A 369 -11.16 8.75 24.23
N ARG A 370 -11.43 8.75 22.92
CA ARG A 370 -12.46 9.56 22.26
C ARG A 370 -13.13 8.83 21.12
N ASN A 371 -14.28 9.32 20.69
CA ASN A 371 -14.88 8.93 19.42
C ASN A 371 -14.20 9.70 18.29
N VAL A 372 -13.55 8.97 17.37
CA VAL A 372 -12.78 9.50 16.25
C VAL A 372 -13.18 8.83 14.94
N ILE A 373 -12.88 9.46 13.81
CA ILE A 373 -13.34 9.04 12.49
C ILE A 373 -12.14 8.71 11.60
N ALA A 374 -12.11 7.50 11.08
CA ALA A 374 -11.11 7.10 10.08
C ALA A 374 -11.46 7.72 8.71
N ARG A 375 -10.71 8.73 8.27
CA ARG A 375 -10.97 9.45 7.02
C ARG A 375 -10.22 8.87 5.84
N GLU A 376 -9.25 8.01 6.09
CA GLU A 376 -8.46 7.29 5.08
C GLU A 376 -7.73 6.08 5.73
N LEU A 377 -7.14 5.23 4.89
CA LEU A 377 -6.58 3.94 5.27
C LEU A 377 -5.51 4.03 6.38
N ARG A 378 -4.46 4.82 6.18
CA ARG A 378 -3.30 4.86 7.08
C ARG A 378 -3.57 5.69 8.33
N GLY A 379 -4.34 6.77 8.18
CA GLY A 379 -4.85 7.54 9.32
C GLY A 379 -5.78 6.72 10.20
N GLY A 380 -6.66 5.91 9.60
CA GLY A 380 -7.51 5.00 10.36
C GLY A 380 -6.70 4.01 11.22
N ALA A 381 -5.67 3.38 10.65
CA ALA A 381 -4.77 2.51 11.41
C ALA A 381 -4.00 3.29 12.50
N ALA A 382 -3.57 4.52 12.22
CA ALA A 382 -2.89 5.36 13.19
C ALA A 382 -3.79 5.78 14.36
N LEU A 383 -5.12 5.95 14.15
CA LEU A 383 -6.07 6.17 15.24
C LEU A 383 -6.21 4.95 16.15
N LEU A 384 -6.08 3.72 15.60
CA LEU A 384 -5.98 2.52 16.44
C LEU A 384 -4.71 2.56 17.30
N ILE A 385 -3.57 2.94 16.72
CA ILE A 385 -2.30 3.12 17.45
C ILE A 385 -2.45 4.12 18.59
N ALA A 386 -3.01 5.31 18.30
CA ALA A 386 -3.27 6.32 19.32
C ALA A 386 -4.20 5.80 20.43
N GLY A 387 -5.23 5.03 20.05
CA GLY A 387 -6.16 4.42 20.99
C GLY A 387 -5.52 3.38 21.92
N LEU A 388 -4.49 2.64 21.47
CA LEU A 388 -3.73 1.71 22.30
C LEU A 388 -2.96 2.41 23.44
N ALA A 389 -2.51 3.65 23.19
CA ALA A 389 -1.75 4.44 24.15
C ALA A 389 -2.62 5.41 24.98
N ALA A 390 -3.89 5.58 24.63
CA ALA A 390 -4.79 6.53 25.29
C ALA A 390 -5.29 6.03 26.66
N ASP A 391 -5.59 6.95 27.56
CA ASP A 391 -6.34 6.61 28.75
C ASP A 391 -7.85 6.50 28.43
N GLY A 392 -8.47 5.41 28.87
CA GLY A 392 -9.89 5.15 28.62
C GLY A 392 -10.17 4.37 27.34
N ILE A 393 -11.34 4.62 26.73
CA ILE A 393 -11.83 3.90 25.55
C ILE A 393 -11.88 4.81 24.34
N THR A 394 -11.21 4.41 23.28
CA THR A 394 -11.30 5.05 21.95
C THR A 394 -12.24 4.25 21.05
N THR A 395 -13.16 4.94 20.39
CA THR A 395 -14.03 4.35 19.36
C THR A 395 -13.68 4.94 18.00
N VAL A 396 -13.23 4.09 17.07
CA VAL A 396 -12.90 4.49 15.70
C VAL A 396 -14.06 4.09 14.78
N SER A 397 -14.68 5.07 14.12
CA SER A 397 -15.72 4.86 13.09
C SER A 397 -15.14 4.96 11.68
N ASP A 398 -15.95 4.68 10.66
CA ASP A 398 -15.57 4.60 9.23
C ASP A 398 -14.43 3.62 8.94
N THR A 399 -14.43 2.50 9.65
CA THR A 399 -13.40 1.46 9.63
C THR A 399 -13.25 0.77 8.26
N ILE A 400 -14.17 0.99 7.35
CA ILE A 400 -14.11 0.49 5.98
C ILE A 400 -12.81 0.90 5.26
N TYR A 401 -12.29 2.09 5.56
CA TYR A 401 -11.00 2.52 5.01
C TYR A 401 -9.84 1.64 5.47
N ILE A 402 -9.85 1.20 6.73
CA ILE A 402 -8.81 0.33 7.30
C ILE A 402 -8.78 -1.02 6.58
N ARG A 403 -9.95 -1.59 6.27
CA ARG A 403 -10.10 -2.88 5.58
C ARG A 403 -9.60 -2.87 4.13
N ARG A 404 -9.30 -1.71 3.58
CA ARG A 404 -8.67 -1.60 2.26
C ARG A 404 -7.23 -2.09 2.24
N GLY A 405 -6.53 -2.13 3.37
CA GLY A 405 -5.12 -2.48 3.44
C GLY A 405 -4.73 -3.42 4.58
N TYR A 406 -5.60 -3.66 5.54
CA TYR A 406 -5.36 -4.57 6.65
C TYR A 406 -6.42 -5.67 6.65
N GLU A 407 -5.99 -6.93 6.68
CA GLU A 407 -6.89 -8.10 6.68
C GLU A 407 -7.65 -8.21 7.99
N ASN A 408 -6.91 -8.20 9.10
CA ASN A 408 -7.46 -8.45 10.43
C ASN A 408 -6.71 -7.70 11.54
N ILE A 409 -6.49 -6.39 11.35
CA ILE A 409 -5.74 -5.58 12.32
C ILE A 409 -6.31 -5.69 13.75
N THR A 410 -7.62 -5.80 13.89
CA THR A 410 -8.30 -5.97 15.20
C THR A 410 -7.94 -7.31 15.85
N GLY A 411 -7.95 -8.41 15.09
CA GLY A 411 -7.57 -9.74 15.57
C GLY A 411 -6.08 -9.81 15.90
N ASP A 412 -5.24 -9.23 15.04
CA ASP A 412 -3.79 -9.22 15.23
C ASP A 412 -3.40 -8.45 16.50
N LEU A 413 -3.95 -7.24 16.70
CA LEU A 413 -3.70 -6.46 17.91
C LEU A 413 -4.24 -7.16 19.17
N ARG A 414 -5.40 -7.84 19.07
CA ARG A 414 -5.93 -8.65 20.18
C ARG A 414 -5.00 -9.81 20.52
N ASN A 415 -4.47 -10.50 19.53
CA ASN A 415 -3.49 -11.58 19.71
C ASN A 415 -2.18 -11.08 20.35
N LEU A 416 -1.85 -9.81 20.13
CA LEU A 416 -0.74 -9.12 20.80
C LEU A 416 -1.10 -8.58 22.18
N GLY A 417 -2.29 -8.86 22.72
CA GLY A 417 -2.70 -8.49 24.08
C GLY A 417 -3.49 -7.19 24.19
N ALA A 418 -3.80 -6.52 23.08
CA ALA A 418 -4.65 -5.34 23.12
C ALA A 418 -6.10 -5.70 23.50
N VAL A 419 -6.74 -4.85 24.28
CA VAL A 419 -8.18 -4.92 24.56
C VAL A 419 -8.91 -4.15 23.46
N ILE A 420 -9.25 -4.85 22.38
CA ILE A 420 -9.80 -4.28 21.15
C ILE A 420 -10.89 -5.17 20.56
N GLY A 421 -11.94 -4.58 19.99
CA GLY A 421 -13.04 -5.32 19.36
C GLY A 421 -13.94 -4.47 18.48
N GLU A 422 -14.71 -5.14 17.63
CA GLU A 422 -15.78 -4.52 16.86
C GLU A 422 -17.03 -4.38 17.74
N VAL A 423 -17.66 -3.20 17.67
CA VAL A 423 -18.90 -2.94 18.41
C VAL A 423 -20.08 -3.33 17.54
N THR A 424 -20.66 -4.49 17.78
CA THR A 424 -21.98 -4.82 17.22
C THR A 424 -23.00 -3.89 17.87
N THR A 425 -23.51 -2.94 17.10
CA THR A 425 -24.68 -2.14 17.51
C THR A 425 -25.86 -3.10 17.64
N ILE A 426 -26.17 -3.49 18.88
CA ILE A 426 -27.47 -4.12 19.14
C ILE A 426 -28.47 -2.98 18.90
N SER A 427 -29.19 -3.06 17.78
CA SER A 427 -30.32 -2.17 17.52
C SER A 427 -31.30 -2.29 18.69
N ARG A 428 -31.44 -1.19 19.45
CA ARG A 428 -32.51 -1.02 20.43
C ARG A 428 -33.83 -0.79 19.72
#